data_fdb1c4185891c77e16177af2108c7155
#
_entry.id   fdb1c4185891c77e16177af2108c7155
#
_cell.length_a   1.000
_cell.length_b   1.000
_cell.length_c   1.000
_cell.angle_alpha   90.00
_cell.angle_beta   90.00
_cell.angle_gamma   90.00
#
_symmetry.space_group_name_H-M   'P 1'
#
loop_
_entity.id
_entity.type
_entity.pdbx_description
1 polymer ?
#
loop_
_entity_poly.entity_id
_entity_poly.type
_entity_poly.pdbx_seq_one_letter_code
_entity_poly.pdbx_strand_id
1 'polypeptide(L)'
;MMIYIEDVYAIEVLDSRGNPTVKATVALSDGTVASAIVPSGASTGKREALELRDGGDRYCGKGVLRAVENVNSQIAEAVIGLDAFDQKALDNEMRELDGTDNYSSLGANAVLGVSMAVARAAAKSLDVPLYHYLGGANASVLPVPMFNIINGGAHANNSVDFQEFMIMPFGFDKFSDALRAATEIYHTLKGLLNAAGHSTAVGDEGGFAPNLNDNEEPIKLIMQAIEKAGYKAGEQIKLALDVAASELYENGKYKLEGKEFSSEELIERYAQLCEKYPIFSIEDGLSEDDWAGWAKLTIKLGSKVQLVGDDLFVTNEKILREGIAKGVGNAILIKPNQIGTVSQTMQTIRLAQRKGYRCVMSHRSGESEDSFIADFAVAMNTGQIKTGATSRSERNAKYNRLLEIERETDEFLGNQI
;
A
#
# COMPACT_ATOMS: atom_id res chain seq x y z
N MET A 1 29.73 -20.18 -7.67
CA MET A 1 28.94 -20.95 -8.65
C MET A 1 27.76 -20.05 -9.01
N MET A 2 27.45 -19.91 -10.27
CA MET A 2 26.29 -19.11 -10.69
C MET A 2 25.04 -19.90 -10.35
N ILE A 3 24.10 -19.29 -9.61
CA ILE A 3 22.80 -19.88 -9.31
C ILE A 3 21.79 -19.30 -10.31
N TYR A 4 21.16 -20.16 -11.06
CA TYR A 4 20.19 -19.78 -12.08
C TYR A 4 18.79 -20.27 -11.76
N ILE A 5 17.80 -19.68 -12.42
CA ILE A 5 16.41 -20.08 -12.34
C ILE A 5 16.26 -21.41 -13.09
N GLU A 6 15.82 -22.48 -12.39
CA GLU A 6 15.67 -23.82 -12.95
C GLU A 6 14.24 -24.11 -13.36
N ASP A 7 13.26 -23.62 -12.58
CA ASP A 7 11.84 -23.80 -12.87
C ASP A 7 11.01 -22.63 -12.38
N VAL A 8 9.93 -22.33 -13.10
CA VAL A 8 8.95 -21.28 -12.75
C VAL A 8 7.56 -21.79 -13.08
N TYR A 9 6.67 -21.75 -12.10
CA TYR A 9 5.26 -22.06 -12.32
C TYR A 9 4.35 -21.20 -11.44
N ALA A 10 3.09 -21.10 -11.82
CA ALA A 10 2.06 -20.41 -11.06
C ALA A 10 0.79 -21.24 -10.93
N ILE A 11 0.03 -20.92 -9.91
CA ILE A 11 -1.33 -21.42 -9.70
C ILE A 11 -2.27 -20.26 -9.35
N GLU A 12 -3.55 -20.47 -9.61
CA GLU A 12 -4.60 -19.58 -9.12
C GLU A 12 -4.89 -19.90 -7.65
N VAL A 13 -4.88 -18.87 -6.80
CA VAL A 13 -5.26 -18.95 -5.37
C VAL A 13 -6.29 -17.85 -5.04
N LEU A 14 -6.85 -17.85 -3.85
CA LEU A 14 -7.82 -16.82 -3.44
C LEU A 14 -7.17 -15.74 -2.58
N ASP A 15 -7.58 -14.51 -2.81
CA ASP A 15 -7.28 -13.35 -1.96
C ASP A 15 -8.22 -13.25 -0.74
N SER A 16 -8.01 -12.25 0.13
CA SER A 16 -8.81 -12.00 1.34
C SER A 16 -10.28 -11.68 1.09
N ARG A 17 -10.64 -11.38 -0.15
CA ARG A 17 -12.03 -11.12 -0.60
C ARG A 17 -12.65 -12.35 -1.28
N GLY A 18 -11.92 -13.46 -1.39
CA GLY A 18 -12.35 -14.66 -2.12
C GLY A 18 -12.26 -14.52 -3.64
N ASN A 19 -11.55 -13.50 -4.15
CA ASN A 19 -11.28 -13.37 -5.59
C ASN A 19 -9.99 -14.12 -5.95
N PRO A 20 -9.93 -14.72 -7.16
CA PRO A 20 -8.71 -15.32 -7.65
C PRO A 20 -7.54 -14.34 -7.77
N THR A 21 -6.35 -14.82 -7.47
CA THR A 21 -5.08 -14.13 -7.73
C THR A 21 -3.97 -15.13 -8.08
N VAL A 22 -2.81 -14.62 -8.48
CA VAL A 22 -1.66 -15.43 -8.93
C VAL A 22 -0.73 -15.70 -7.74
N LYS A 23 -0.40 -16.98 -7.54
CA LYS A 23 0.74 -17.42 -6.74
C LYS A 23 1.80 -17.99 -7.69
N ALA A 24 2.93 -17.30 -7.83
CA ALA A 24 4.08 -17.77 -8.58
C ALA A 24 5.08 -18.47 -7.65
N THR A 25 5.71 -19.53 -8.15
CA THR A 25 6.75 -20.31 -7.47
C THR A 25 7.95 -20.44 -8.38
N VAL A 26 9.14 -20.29 -7.81
CA VAL A 26 10.42 -20.37 -8.50
C VAL A 26 11.30 -21.39 -7.80
N ALA A 27 11.95 -22.26 -8.56
CA ALA A 27 13.01 -23.15 -8.10
C ALA A 27 14.35 -22.71 -8.71
N LEU A 28 15.40 -22.72 -7.90
CA LEU A 28 16.77 -22.39 -8.30
C LEU A 28 17.62 -23.65 -8.44
N SER A 29 18.72 -23.56 -9.19
CA SER A 29 19.63 -24.67 -9.49
C SER A 29 20.38 -25.25 -8.27
N ASP A 30 20.31 -24.61 -7.12
CA ASP A 30 20.79 -25.12 -5.83
C ASP A 30 19.70 -25.87 -5.03
N GLY A 31 18.52 -26.05 -5.59
CA GLY A 31 17.34 -26.66 -4.95
C GLY A 31 16.53 -25.72 -4.07
N THR A 32 16.88 -24.43 -4.00
CA THR A 32 16.08 -23.44 -3.28
C THR A 32 14.75 -23.18 -3.98
N VAL A 33 13.66 -23.21 -3.23
CA VAL A 33 12.31 -22.91 -3.73
C VAL A 33 11.68 -21.78 -2.91
N ALA A 34 11.06 -20.83 -3.60
CA ALA A 34 10.27 -19.77 -2.96
C ALA A 34 9.06 -19.39 -3.82
N SER A 35 8.07 -18.77 -3.18
CA SER A 35 6.86 -18.32 -3.86
C SER A 35 6.40 -16.95 -3.37
N ALA A 36 5.57 -16.28 -4.18
CA ALA A 36 4.93 -15.03 -3.84
C ALA A 36 3.48 -15.02 -4.33
N ILE A 37 2.61 -14.30 -3.61
CA ILE A 37 1.20 -14.10 -3.95
C ILE A 37 1.00 -12.63 -4.26
N VAL A 38 0.36 -12.32 -5.39
CA VAL A 38 0.14 -10.94 -5.83
C VAL A 38 -1.15 -10.38 -5.25
N PRO A 39 -1.14 -9.17 -4.65
CA PRO A 39 -2.37 -8.52 -4.16
C PRO A 39 -3.17 -7.89 -5.30
N SER A 40 -4.44 -7.55 -5.03
CA SER A 40 -5.38 -6.97 -5.98
C SER A 40 -6.16 -5.78 -5.40
N GLY A 41 -6.29 -4.66 -6.13
CA GLY A 41 -7.06 -3.49 -5.70
C GLY A 41 -8.58 -3.67 -5.81
N ALA A 42 -9.36 -2.91 -5.01
CA ALA A 42 -10.79 -2.71 -5.21
C ALA A 42 -11.02 -1.46 -6.07
N SER A 43 -10.45 -0.32 -5.67
CA SER A 43 -10.28 0.87 -6.51
C SER A 43 -8.92 0.81 -7.19
N THR A 44 -8.84 1.28 -8.42
CA THR A 44 -7.59 1.28 -9.20
C THR A 44 -7.44 2.59 -9.95
N GLY A 45 -6.26 3.21 -9.87
CA GLY A 45 -5.93 4.39 -10.66
C GLY A 45 -5.92 4.05 -12.16
N LYS A 46 -6.38 4.98 -12.98
CA LYS A 46 -6.51 4.78 -14.45
C LYS A 46 -5.19 4.42 -15.14
N ARG A 47 -4.06 4.76 -14.51
CA ARG A 47 -2.71 4.63 -15.07
C ARG A 47 -1.90 3.49 -14.45
N GLU A 48 -2.54 2.62 -13.64
CA GLU A 48 -1.89 1.43 -13.10
C GLU A 48 -1.53 0.43 -14.19
N ALA A 49 -0.51 -0.39 -13.90
CA ALA A 49 -0.23 -1.59 -14.69
C ALA A 49 -1.43 -2.54 -14.67
N LEU A 50 -1.68 -3.23 -15.79
CA LEU A 50 -2.87 -4.02 -15.99
C LEU A 50 -2.82 -5.33 -15.20
N GLU A 51 -3.76 -5.51 -14.27
CA GLU A 51 -4.06 -6.82 -13.71
C GLU A 51 -4.85 -7.64 -14.73
N LEU A 52 -4.24 -8.71 -15.26
CA LEU A 52 -4.89 -9.53 -16.29
C LEU A 52 -5.94 -10.44 -15.66
N ARG A 53 -7.19 -10.24 -16.06
CA ARG A 53 -8.38 -11.03 -15.68
C ARG A 53 -8.94 -11.78 -16.88
N ASP A 54 -9.49 -12.97 -16.64
CA ASP A 54 -10.00 -13.83 -17.70
C ASP A 54 -11.26 -13.28 -18.37
N GLY A 55 -12.10 -12.57 -17.60
CA GLY A 55 -13.47 -12.24 -18.00
C GLY A 55 -14.40 -13.47 -17.97
N GLY A 56 -15.53 -13.39 -18.67
CA GLY A 56 -16.50 -14.48 -18.74
C GLY A 56 -17.20 -14.78 -17.41
N ASP A 57 -17.72 -16.01 -17.24
CA ASP A 57 -18.57 -16.36 -16.09
C ASP A 57 -17.80 -16.91 -14.88
N ARG A 58 -16.61 -17.47 -15.13
CA ARG A 58 -15.79 -18.09 -14.08
C ARG A 58 -15.34 -17.03 -13.07
N TYR A 59 -15.62 -17.29 -11.75
CA TYR A 59 -15.38 -16.30 -10.68
C TYR A 59 -15.98 -14.92 -10.99
N CYS A 60 -17.15 -14.87 -11.61
CA CYS A 60 -17.81 -13.62 -12.01
C CYS A 60 -16.90 -12.70 -12.85
N GLY A 61 -16.10 -13.28 -13.74
CA GLY A 61 -15.17 -12.58 -14.61
C GLY A 61 -13.79 -12.28 -14.01
N LYS A 62 -13.56 -12.65 -12.73
CA LYS A 62 -12.32 -12.31 -12.00
C LYS A 62 -11.26 -13.42 -12.02
N GLY A 63 -11.44 -14.50 -12.78
CA GLY A 63 -10.44 -15.56 -12.95
C GLY A 63 -9.09 -15.01 -13.43
N VAL A 64 -7.99 -15.74 -13.16
CA VAL A 64 -6.62 -15.34 -13.54
C VAL A 64 -5.86 -16.45 -14.27
N LEU A 65 -6.58 -17.41 -14.87
CA LEU A 65 -5.92 -18.53 -15.56
C LEU A 65 -5.08 -18.08 -16.75
N ARG A 66 -5.44 -17.00 -17.45
CA ARG A 66 -4.62 -16.42 -18.52
C ARG A 66 -3.27 -15.91 -17.97
N ALA A 67 -3.28 -15.22 -16.83
CA ALA A 67 -2.06 -14.79 -16.18
C ALA A 67 -1.22 -15.98 -15.68
N VAL A 68 -1.86 -17.01 -15.11
CA VAL A 68 -1.21 -18.26 -14.71
C VAL A 68 -0.58 -18.96 -15.92
N GLU A 69 -1.28 -19.07 -17.04
CA GLU A 69 -0.75 -19.68 -18.28
C GLU A 69 0.44 -18.89 -18.83
N ASN A 70 0.39 -17.55 -18.79
CA ASN A 70 1.51 -16.70 -19.20
C ASN A 70 2.76 -16.96 -18.34
N VAL A 71 2.60 -17.20 -17.03
CA VAL A 71 3.72 -17.62 -16.17
C VAL A 71 4.24 -18.99 -16.56
N ASN A 72 3.34 -19.97 -16.72
CA ASN A 72 3.68 -21.37 -16.97
C ASN A 72 4.22 -21.65 -18.38
N SER A 73 4.14 -20.67 -19.28
CA SER A 73 4.61 -20.79 -20.66
C SER A 73 5.64 -19.70 -21.00
N GLN A 74 5.19 -18.56 -21.52
CA GLN A 74 6.04 -17.51 -22.08
C GLN A 74 7.06 -16.96 -21.08
N ILE A 75 6.63 -16.66 -19.84
CA ILE A 75 7.53 -16.13 -18.83
C ILE A 75 8.53 -17.18 -18.38
N ALA A 76 8.08 -18.43 -18.09
CA ALA A 76 8.97 -19.51 -17.71
C ALA A 76 10.03 -19.76 -18.80
N GLU A 77 9.64 -19.83 -20.07
CA GLU A 77 10.56 -20.02 -21.21
C GLU A 77 11.62 -18.91 -21.29
N ALA A 78 11.23 -17.66 -21.04
CA ALA A 78 12.12 -16.52 -21.12
C ALA A 78 13.10 -16.40 -19.94
N VAL A 79 12.67 -16.80 -18.72
CA VAL A 79 13.47 -16.54 -17.50
C VAL A 79 14.26 -17.75 -17.00
N ILE A 80 13.92 -18.99 -17.39
CA ILE A 80 14.71 -20.17 -17.04
C ILE A 80 16.13 -20.04 -17.61
N GLY A 81 17.14 -20.29 -16.76
CA GLY A 81 18.55 -20.13 -17.09
C GLY A 81 19.15 -18.75 -16.78
N LEU A 82 18.32 -17.74 -16.46
CA LEU A 82 18.84 -16.43 -16.01
C LEU A 82 19.46 -16.53 -14.63
N ASP A 83 20.42 -15.63 -14.35
CA ASP A 83 21.03 -15.47 -13.04
C ASP A 83 19.97 -15.02 -12.02
N ALA A 84 19.75 -15.84 -10.98
CA ALA A 84 18.77 -15.55 -9.94
C ALA A 84 19.11 -14.29 -9.10
N PHE A 85 20.34 -13.84 -9.13
CA PHE A 85 20.80 -12.65 -8.38
C PHE A 85 20.73 -11.35 -9.18
N ASP A 86 20.49 -11.43 -10.51
CA ASP A 86 20.29 -10.22 -11.32
C ASP A 86 18.80 -9.90 -11.49
N GLN A 87 18.20 -9.41 -10.39
CA GLN A 87 16.78 -8.99 -10.37
C GLN A 87 16.44 -8.02 -11.50
N LYS A 88 17.37 -7.11 -11.84
CA LYS A 88 17.12 -6.11 -12.87
C LYS A 88 17.10 -6.71 -14.28
N ALA A 89 17.97 -7.65 -14.56
CA ALA A 89 17.96 -8.36 -15.84
C ALA A 89 16.69 -9.18 -15.99
N LEU A 90 16.28 -9.93 -14.95
CA LEU A 90 15.03 -10.68 -14.90
C LEU A 90 13.81 -9.79 -15.20
N ASP A 91 13.68 -8.68 -14.45
CA ASP A 91 12.53 -7.78 -14.59
C ASP A 91 12.51 -7.09 -15.96
N ASN A 92 13.68 -6.78 -16.52
CA ASN A 92 13.79 -6.23 -17.88
C ASN A 92 13.38 -7.27 -18.95
N GLU A 93 13.81 -8.53 -18.80
CA GLU A 93 13.43 -9.60 -19.73
C GLU A 93 11.90 -9.74 -19.80
N MET A 94 11.24 -9.83 -18.65
CA MET A 94 9.77 -9.91 -18.61
C MET A 94 9.08 -8.67 -19.18
N ARG A 95 9.67 -7.48 -18.99
CA ARG A 95 9.14 -6.24 -19.56
C ARG A 95 9.28 -6.19 -21.08
N GLU A 96 10.42 -6.63 -21.61
CA GLU A 96 10.66 -6.69 -23.04
C GLU A 96 9.78 -7.74 -23.71
N LEU A 97 9.55 -8.90 -23.04
CA LEU A 97 8.64 -9.94 -23.47
C LEU A 97 7.18 -9.43 -23.55
N ASP A 98 6.72 -8.65 -22.57
CA ASP A 98 5.39 -8.04 -22.61
C ASP A 98 5.24 -7.03 -23.75
N GLY A 99 6.25 -6.19 -23.96
CA GLY A 99 6.33 -5.22 -25.06
C GLY A 99 5.35 -4.03 -24.95
N THR A 100 4.59 -3.90 -23.85
CA THR A 100 3.64 -2.80 -23.61
C THR A 100 4.09 -1.92 -22.45
N ASP A 101 3.54 -0.71 -22.36
CA ASP A 101 3.90 0.22 -21.27
C ASP A 101 3.31 -0.17 -19.91
N ASN A 102 2.27 -1.03 -19.89
CA ASN A 102 1.46 -1.33 -18.70
C ASN A 102 1.22 -2.82 -18.47
N TYR A 103 2.01 -3.70 -19.05
CA TYR A 103 1.87 -5.16 -18.94
C TYR A 103 0.53 -5.73 -19.44
N SER A 104 -0.05 -5.11 -20.48
CA SER A 104 -1.34 -5.56 -21.00
C SER A 104 -1.29 -6.89 -21.78
N SER A 105 -0.11 -7.36 -22.18
CA SER A 105 0.05 -8.65 -22.85
C SER A 105 0.12 -9.82 -21.85
N LEU A 106 1.03 -9.75 -20.88
CA LEU A 106 1.29 -10.82 -19.92
C LEU A 106 0.45 -10.71 -18.65
N GLY A 107 0.14 -9.48 -18.24
CA GLY A 107 -0.48 -9.14 -16.97
C GLY A 107 0.55 -8.77 -15.89
N ALA A 108 0.37 -7.61 -15.26
CA ALA A 108 1.21 -7.17 -14.16
C ALA A 108 1.21 -8.16 -12.99
N ASN A 109 0.09 -8.85 -12.76
CA ASN A 109 -0.04 -9.91 -11.75
C ASN A 109 0.84 -11.13 -12.06
N ALA A 110 0.96 -11.53 -13.32
CA ALA A 110 1.87 -12.62 -13.73
C ALA A 110 3.33 -12.19 -13.52
N VAL A 111 3.72 -11.04 -14.04
CA VAL A 111 5.08 -10.52 -14.00
C VAL A 111 5.54 -10.25 -12.56
N LEU A 112 4.73 -9.57 -11.75
CA LEU A 112 5.08 -9.27 -10.35
C LEU A 112 5.21 -10.54 -9.51
N GLY A 113 4.34 -11.53 -9.73
CA GLY A 113 4.43 -12.81 -9.03
C GLY A 113 5.81 -13.45 -9.18
N VAL A 114 6.31 -13.53 -10.40
CA VAL A 114 7.65 -14.07 -10.70
C VAL A 114 8.75 -13.16 -10.14
N SER A 115 8.67 -11.86 -10.35
CA SER A 115 9.64 -10.88 -9.84
C SER A 115 9.84 -10.99 -8.32
N MET A 116 8.75 -11.07 -7.54
CA MET A 116 8.81 -11.24 -6.08
C MET A 116 9.31 -12.63 -5.67
N ALA A 117 8.88 -13.68 -6.37
CA ALA A 117 9.29 -15.05 -6.05
C ALA A 117 10.79 -15.27 -6.26
N VAL A 118 11.37 -14.72 -7.35
CA VAL A 118 12.83 -14.78 -7.59
C VAL A 118 13.59 -14.00 -6.53
N ALA A 119 13.15 -12.78 -6.15
CA ALA A 119 13.79 -12.03 -5.07
C ALA A 119 13.84 -12.82 -3.75
N ARG A 120 12.76 -13.52 -3.40
CA ARG A 120 12.73 -14.41 -2.22
C ARG A 120 13.62 -15.63 -2.36
N ALA A 121 13.61 -16.29 -3.53
CA ALA A 121 14.45 -17.43 -3.78
C ALA A 121 15.93 -17.06 -3.68
N ALA A 122 16.32 -15.94 -4.27
CA ALA A 122 17.68 -15.41 -4.21
C ALA A 122 18.13 -15.11 -2.77
N ALA A 123 17.29 -14.41 -1.98
CA ALA A 123 17.56 -14.15 -0.57
C ALA A 123 17.74 -15.46 0.22
N LYS A 124 16.86 -16.42 0.01
CA LYS A 124 16.90 -17.74 0.68
C LYS A 124 18.12 -18.56 0.26
N SER A 125 18.50 -18.52 -1.00
CA SER A 125 19.70 -19.19 -1.51
C SER A 125 20.98 -18.67 -0.87
N LEU A 126 21.02 -17.37 -0.54
CA LEU A 126 22.12 -16.73 0.16
C LEU A 126 22.05 -16.84 1.69
N ASP A 127 21.01 -17.48 2.22
CA ASP A 127 20.73 -17.55 3.67
C ASP A 127 20.72 -16.17 4.36
N VAL A 128 20.11 -15.18 3.69
CA VAL A 128 19.95 -13.82 4.21
C VAL A 128 18.46 -13.42 4.25
N PRO A 129 18.02 -12.59 5.22
CA PRO A 129 16.67 -12.04 5.21
C PRO A 129 16.37 -11.26 3.93
N LEU A 130 15.12 -11.30 3.46
CA LEU A 130 14.72 -10.64 2.21
C LEU A 130 15.00 -9.12 2.25
N TYR A 131 14.75 -8.47 3.38
CA TYR A 131 15.03 -7.03 3.50
C TYR A 131 16.53 -6.70 3.37
N HIS A 132 17.42 -7.56 3.85
CA HIS A 132 18.87 -7.40 3.65
C HIS A 132 19.29 -7.68 2.20
N TYR A 133 18.70 -8.69 1.57
CA TYR A 133 18.98 -8.98 0.17
C TYR A 133 18.64 -7.80 -0.75
N LEU A 134 17.45 -7.21 -0.57
CA LEU A 134 16.96 -6.11 -1.41
C LEU A 134 17.59 -4.75 -1.05
N GLY A 135 17.85 -4.48 0.23
CA GLY A 135 18.28 -3.17 0.73
C GLY A 135 19.75 -3.06 1.07
N GLY A 136 20.46 -4.20 1.18
CA GLY A 136 21.85 -4.25 1.60
C GLY A 136 22.06 -3.91 3.06
N ALA A 137 23.29 -3.51 3.41
CA ALA A 137 23.71 -3.24 4.81
C ALA A 137 22.95 -2.07 5.48
N ASN A 138 22.32 -1.20 4.72
CA ASN A 138 21.60 -0.04 5.25
C ASN A 138 20.09 -0.33 5.48
N ALA A 139 19.62 -1.55 5.24
CA ALA A 139 18.23 -1.96 5.48
C ALA A 139 18.01 -2.22 6.97
N SER A 140 17.68 -1.20 7.76
CA SER A 140 17.57 -1.28 9.21
C SER A 140 16.34 -0.59 9.79
N VAL A 141 15.71 0.33 9.05
CA VAL A 141 14.67 1.22 9.60
C VAL A 141 13.30 0.55 9.56
N LEU A 142 12.74 0.27 10.73
CA LEU A 142 11.34 -0.16 10.90
C LEU A 142 10.40 1.01 10.61
N PRO A 143 9.40 0.82 9.72
CA PRO A 143 8.50 1.89 9.32
C PRO A 143 7.47 2.22 10.40
N VAL A 144 7.06 3.50 10.50
CA VAL A 144 5.87 3.88 11.26
C VAL A 144 4.62 3.35 10.58
N PRO A 145 3.78 2.56 11.27
CA PRO A 145 2.57 2.01 10.68
C PRO A 145 1.43 3.02 10.66
N MET A 146 0.66 2.99 9.56
CA MET A 146 -0.59 3.72 9.38
C MET A 146 -1.74 2.71 9.45
N PHE A 147 -2.46 2.69 10.57
CA PHE A 147 -3.52 1.72 10.82
C PHE A 147 -4.88 2.27 10.40
N ASN A 148 -5.48 1.71 9.37
CA ASN A 148 -6.84 2.04 8.94
C ASN A 148 -7.87 1.42 9.90
N ILE A 149 -8.44 2.20 10.82
CA ILE A 149 -9.32 1.72 11.90
C ILE A 149 -10.81 2.05 11.69
N ILE A 150 -11.14 3.00 10.78
CA ILE A 150 -12.51 3.22 10.28
C ILE A 150 -12.46 3.29 8.76
N ASN A 151 -13.33 2.52 8.11
CA ASN A 151 -13.51 2.47 6.67
C ASN A 151 -14.77 3.20 6.23
N GLY A 152 -14.69 3.87 5.09
CA GLY A 152 -15.81 4.43 4.34
C GLY A 152 -15.57 4.29 2.83
N GLY A 153 -16.19 5.13 2.02
CA GLY A 153 -16.02 5.15 0.57
C GLY A 153 -16.19 3.77 -0.08
N ALA A 154 -15.30 3.43 -1.00
CA ALA A 154 -15.32 2.12 -1.69
C ALA A 154 -14.96 0.93 -0.79
N HIS A 155 -14.38 1.15 0.40
CA HIS A 155 -13.96 0.10 1.33
C HIS A 155 -15.07 -0.36 2.29
N ALA A 156 -16.23 0.32 2.32
CA ALA A 156 -17.34 0.00 3.20
C ALA A 156 -18.69 0.39 2.58
N ASN A 157 -19.71 -0.41 2.81
CA ASN A 157 -21.08 -0.04 2.45
C ASN A 157 -21.73 0.74 3.60
N ASN A 158 -21.36 2.02 3.73
CA ASN A 158 -21.85 2.93 4.76
C ASN A 158 -22.03 4.35 4.20
N SER A 159 -22.31 5.32 5.09
CA SER A 159 -22.63 6.72 4.77
C SER A 159 -21.42 7.66 4.79
N VAL A 160 -20.22 7.15 4.98
CA VAL A 160 -18.98 7.96 5.08
C VAL A 160 -18.29 8.02 3.74
N ASP A 161 -18.01 9.23 3.22
CA ASP A 161 -17.44 9.38 1.88
C ASP A 161 -15.91 9.17 1.85
N PHE A 162 -15.16 9.63 2.88
CA PHE A 162 -13.73 9.39 2.95
C PHE A 162 -13.46 7.90 3.13
N GLN A 163 -12.48 7.39 2.38
CA GLN A 163 -12.25 5.95 2.28
C GLN A 163 -11.61 5.36 3.53
N GLU A 164 -10.65 6.08 4.15
CA GLU A 164 -9.92 5.56 5.31
C GLU A 164 -9.62 6.64 6.35
N PHE A 165 -9.78 6.24 7.61
CA PHE A 165 -9.39 7.02 8.78
C PHE A 165 -8.37 6.23 9.58
N MET A 166 -7.14 6.74 9.61
CA MET A 166 -5.98 6.04 10.14
C MET A 166 -5.41 6.70 11.38
N ILE A 167 -4.81 5.89 12.23
CA ILE A 167 -3.94 6.33 13.33
C ILE A 167 -2.48 5.99 13.01
N MET A 168 -1.58 6.87 13.43
CA MET A 168 -0.14 6.73 13.27
C MET A 168 0.52 6.86 14.66
N PRO A 169 0.99 5.76 15.25
CA PRO A 169 1.69 5.76 16.54
C PRO A 169 3.14 6.23 16.36
N PHE A 170 3.33 7.50 16.55
CA PHE A 170 4.58 8.24 16.32
C PHE A 170 5.51 8.25 17.53
N GLY A 171 4.94 8.50 18.72
CA GLY A 171 5.68 8.81 19.92
C GLY A 171 6.15 7.58 20.70
N PHE A 172 6.77 6.63 20.03
CA PHE A 172 7.28 5.38 20.62
C PHE A 172 8.71 5.12 20.15
N ASP A 173 9.49 4.44 20.99
CA ASP A 173 10.88 4.08 20.68
C ASP A 173 10.97 2.72 19.95
N LYS A 174 9.89 1.92 20.00
CA LYS A 174 9.84 0.58 19.40
C LYS A 174 8.60 0.37 18.56
N PHE A 175 8.73 -0.39 17.48
CA PHE A 175 7.61 -0.81 16.65
C PHE A 175 6.59 -1.63 17.43
N SER A 176 7.03 -2.54 18.29
CA SER A 176 6.16 -3.37 19.15
C SER A 176 5.29 -2.54 20.09
N ASP A 177 5.81 -1.45 20.67
CA ASP A 177 5.02 -0.53 21.50
C ASP A 177 4.02 0.28 20.67
N ALA A 178 4.41 0.70 19.47
CA ALA A 178 3.54 1.38 18.50
C ALA A 178 2.37 0.48 18.07
N LEU A 179 2.65 -0.79 17.76
CA LEU A 179 1.65 -1.79 17.40
C LEU A 179 0.69 -2.09 18.56
N ARG A 180 1.22 -2.23 19.79
CA ARG A 180 0.42 -2.40 20.99
C ARG A 180 -0.55 -1.23 21.19
N ALA A 181 -0.04 -0.01 21.15
CA ALA A 181 -0.86 1.19 21.31
C ALA A 181 -2.00 1.25 20.29
N ALA A 182 -1.69 0.98 19.00
CA ALA A 182 -2.70 0.95 17.95
C ALA A 182 -3.77 -0.12 18.21
N THR A 183 -3.38 -1.30 18.70
CA THR A 183 -4.31 -2.40 19.03
C THR A 183 -5.22 -2.03 20.21
N GLU A 184 -4.66 -1.42 21.26
CA GLU A 184 -5.43 -0.96 22.42
C GLU A 184 -6.45 0.14 22.02
N ILE A 185 -6.05 1.09 21.15
CA ILE A 185 -6.94 2.11 20.60
C ILE A 185 -8.04 1.46 19.75
N TYR A 186 -7.70 0.51 18.87
CA TYR A 186 -8.65 -0.21 18.03
C TYR A 186 -9.73 -0.92 18.87
N HIS A 187 -9.35 -1.63 19.93
CA HIS A 187 -10.30 -2.28 20.83
C HIS A 187 -11.12 -1.28 21.64
N THR A 188 -10.53 -0.16 22.04
CA THR A 188 -11.24 0.93 22.72
C THR A 188 -12.29 1.55 21.80
N LEU A 189 -11.92 1.79 20.52
CA LEU A 189 -12.87 2.27 19.50
C LEU A 189 -14.04 1.29 19.31
N LYS A 190 -13.77 -0.03 19.26
CA LYS A 190 -14.83 -1.04 19.22
C LYS A 190 -15.81 -0.90 20.37
N GLY A 191 -15.29 -0.67 21.57
CA GLY A 191 -16.12 -0.47 22.78
C GLY A 191 -16.97 0.79 22.68
N LEU A 192 -16.44 1.89 22.15
CA LEU A 192 -17.18 3.15 21.93
C LEU A 192 -18.29 2.97 20.90
N LEU A 193 -18.01 2.36 19.76
CA LEU A 193 -18.98 2.08 18.72
C LEU A 193 -20.14 1.22 19.24
N ASN A 194 -19.83 0.13 19.94
CA ASN A 194 -20.85 -0.73 20.57
C ASN A 194 -21.72 0.03 21.58
N ALA A 195 -21.12 0.86 22.43
CA ALA A 195 -21.84 1.64 23.43
C ALA A 195 -22.78 2.69 22.80
N ALA A 196 -22.41 3.20 21.61
CA ALA A 196 -23.23 4.13 20.84
C ALA A 196 -24.28 3.40 19.94
N GLY A 197 -24.29 2.07 19.92
CA GLY A 197 -25.21 1.27 19.09
C GLY A 197 -24.81 1.17 17.62
N HIS A 198 -23.57 1.52 17.28
CA HIS A 198 -23.05 1.40 15.93
C HIS A 198 -22.55 -0.02 15.61
N SER A 199 -22.56 -0.37 14.32
CA SER A 199 -21.95 -1.61 13.82
C SER A 199 -20.45 -1.64 14.08
N THR A 200 -19.95 -2.80 14.52
CA THR A 200 -18.52 -3.12 14.61
C THR A 200 -18.10 -4.19 13.59
N ALA A 201 -18.90 -4.37 12.53
CA ALA A 201 -18.47 -5.11 11.35
C ALA A 201 -17.28 -4.38 10.70
N VAL A 202 -16.37 -5.15 10.12
CA VAL A 202 -15.14 -4.60 9.53
C VAL A 202 -15.22 -4.59 8.00
N GLY A 203 -14.61 -3.60 7.39
CA GLY A 203 -14.39 -3.51 5.96
C GLY A 203 -13.25 -4.42 5.47
N ASP A 204 -12.90 -4.27 4.20
CA ASP A 204 -11.88 -5.09 3.52
C ASP A 204 -10.51 -5.01 4.20
N GLU A 205 -10.18 -3.88 4.80
CA GLU A 205 -8.87 -3.64 5.43
C GLU A 205 -8.86 -3.81 6.95
N GLY A 206 -9.95 -4.32 7.52
CA GLY A 206 -10.06 -4.63 8.95
C GLY A 206 -10.51 -3.47 9.85
N GLY A 207 -10.64 -2.26 9.32
CA GLY A 207 -11.25 -1.11 10.02
C GLY A 207 -12.76 -1.29 10.18
N PHE A 208 -13.36 -0.69 11.23
CA PHE A 208 -14.80 -0.71 11.42
C PHE A 208 -15.52 0.08 10.34
N ALA A 209 -16.73 -0.33 10.00
CA ALA A 209 -17.56 0.27 8.94
C ALA A 209 -18.92 0.73 9.47
N PRO A 210 -18.99 1.63 10.47
CA PRO A 210 -20.25 2.14 10.98
C PRO A 210 -20.91 3.12 10.00
N ASN A 211 -22.24 3.26 10.08
CA ASN A 211 -22.94 4.40 9.49
C ASN A 211 -22.78 5.60 10.43
N LEU A 212 -22.23 6.68 9.93
CA LEU A 212 -22.00 7.93 10.66
C LEU A 212 -22.57 9.12 9.89
N ASN A 213 -22.72 10.28 10.54
CA ASN A 213 -23.48 11.40 9.98
C ASN A 213 -22.70 12.22 8.94
N ASP A 214 -21.39 12.32 9.13
CA ASP A 214 -20.48 13.09 8.27
C ASP A 214 -19.04 12.53 8.34
N ASN A 215 -18.12 13.12 7.56
CA ASN A 215 -16.71 12.69 7.53
C ASN A 215 -15.89 13.20 8.75
N GLU A 216 -16.42 14.05 9.60
CA GLU A 216 -15.75 14.50 10.82
C GLU A 216 -16.07 13.60 12.03
N GLU A 217 -17.21 12.92 12.05
CA GLU A 217 -17.60 12.04 13.15
C GLU A 217 -16.63 10.86 13.36
N PRO A 218 -16.11 10.18 12.32
CA PRO A 218 -15.03 9.20 12.48
C PRO A 218 -13.82 9.78 13.20
N ILE A 219 -13.40 10.99 12.84
CA ILE A 219 -12.24 11.65 13.47
C ILE A 219 -12.51 11.89 14.97
N LYS A 220 -13.69 12.37 15.33
CA LYS A 220 -14.09 12.58 16.74
C LYS A 220 -14.09 11.28 17.53
N LEU A 221 -14.59 10.20 16.97
CA LEU A 221 -14.61 8.88 17.61
C LEU A 221 -13.20 8.33 17.81
N ILE A 222 -12.31 8.51 16.84
CA ILE A 222 -10.90 8.12 16.94
C ILE A 222 -10.20 8.94 18.03
N MET A 223 -10.41 10.25 18.08
CA MET A 223 -9.84 11.10 19.14
C MET A 223 -10.29 10.67 20.53
N GLN A 224 -11.57 10.35 20.71
CA GLN A 224 -12.09 9.78 21.97
C GLN A 224 -11.48 8.42 22.30
N ALA A 225 -11.25 7.56 21.29
CA ALA A 225 -10.64 6.26 21.51
C ALA A 225 -9.18 6.38 21.94
N ILE A 226 -8.41 7.32 21.36
CA ILE A 226 -7.03 7.59 21.72
C ILE A 226 -6.96 8.04 23.20
N GLU A 227 -7.77 9.03 23.56
CA GLU A 227 -7.79 9.56 24.94
C GLU A 227 -8.22 8.49 25.96
N LYS A 228 -9.30 7.75 25.65
CA LYS A 228 -9.83 6.71 26.53
C LYS A 228 -8.89 5.51 26.67
N ALA A 229 -8.07 5.23 25.67
CA ALA A 229 -7.02 4.23 25.72
C ALA A 229 -5.78 4.70 26.53
N GLY A 230 -5.75 5.97 26.95
CA GLY A 230 -4.68 6.54 27.77
C GLY A 230 -3.50 7.10 26.97
N TYR A 231 -3.68 7.32 25.66
CA TYR A 231 -2.66 7.90 24.79
C TYR A 231 -2.94 9.38 24.48
N LYS A 232 -1.88 10.10 24.07
CA LYS A 232 -1.95 11.54 23.78
C LYS A 232 -2.00 11.77 22.27
N ALA A 233 -3.16 12.27 21.79
CA ALA A 233 -3.28 12.70 20.40
C ALA A 233 -2.38 13.91 20.12
N GLY A 234 -1.72 13.88 18.95
CA GLY A 234 -0.77 14.90 18.51
C GLY A 234 0.66 14.70 19.01
N GLU A 235 0.86 14.06 20.18
CA GLU A 235 2.19 13.75 20.72
C GLU A 235 2.59 12.29 20.43
N GLN A 236 1.76 11.31 20.83
CA GLN A 236 2.03 9.90 20.65
C GLN A 236 1.35 9.32 19.42
N ILE A 237 0.13 9.79 19.14
CA ILE A 237 -0.70 9.32 18.04
C ILE A 237 -1.09 10.49 17.15
N LYS A 238 -0.79 10.43 15.89
CA LYS A 238 -1.30 11.34 14.85
C LYS A 238 -2.34 10.65 13.99
N LEU A 239 -3.07 11.43 13.20
CA LEU A 239 -4.10 10.94 12.30
C LEU A 239 -3.63 11.00 10.86
N ALA A 240 -4.13 10.09 10.04
CA ALA A 240 -4.00 10.16 8.60
C ALA A 240 -5.35 9.85 7.95
N LEU A 241 -5.58 10.45 6.80
CA LEU A 241 -6.79 10.27 6.01
C LEU A 241 -6.41 9.75 4.61
N ASP A 242 -7.22 8.87 4.07
CA ASP A 242 -7.29 8.60 2.64
C ASP A 242 -8.68 9.00 2.16
N VAL A 243 -8.71 10.01 1.29
CA VAL A 243 -9.98 10.56 0.79
C VAL A 243 -10.46 9.80 -0.44
N ALA A 244 -9.53 9.25 -1.23
CA ALA A 244 -9.79 8.66 -2.54
C ALA A 244 -10.65 9.59 -3.43
N ALA A 245 -10.25 10.87 -3.50
CA ALA A 245 -11.09 11.93 -4.06
C ALA A 245 -11.40 11.78 -5.56
N SER A 246 -10.70 10.89 -6.28
CA SER A 246 -11.04 10.53 -7.66
C SER A 246 -12.44 9.91 -7.75
N GLU A 247 -12.86 9.12 -6.76
CA GLU A 247 -14.18 8.51 -6.68
C GLU A 247 -15.31 9.56 -6.45
N LEU A 248 -14.95 10.71 -5.87
CA LEU A 248 -15.89 11.80 -5.56
C LEU A 248 -15.96 12.85 -6.69
N TYR A 249 -15.08 12.77 -7.71
CA TYR A 249 -14.89 13.81 -8.71
C TYR A 249 -15.74 13.58 -9.96
N GLU A 250 -16.64 14.49 -10.21
CA GLU A 250 -17.50 14.46 -11.41
C GLU A 250 -17.70 15.88 -11.96
N ASN A 251 -17.55 16.07 -13.28
CA ASN A 251 -17.79 17.33 -13.99
C ASN A 251 -17.05 18.56 -13.39
N GLY A 252 -15.82 18.37 -12.87
CA GLY A 252 -15.03 19.46 -12.33
C GLY A 252 -15.40 19.83 -10.87
N LYS A 253 -16.19 19.01 -10.19
CA LYS A 253 -16.61 19.18 -8.80
C LYS A 253 -16.44 17.91 -7.99
N TYR A 254 -16.29 18.07 -6.69
CA TYR A 254 -16.24 17.00 -5.71
C TYR A 254 -17.58 16.87 -5.00
N LYS A 255 -18.18 15.69 -5.04
CA LYS A 255 -19.43 15.40 -4.32
C LYS A 255 -19.11 14.80 -2.96
N LEU A 256 -19.44 15.51 -1.88
CA LEU A 256 -19.14 15.13 -0.51
C LEU A 256 -20.32 15.50 0.40
N GLU A 257 -20.80 14.56 1.21
CA GLU A 257 -21.95 14.77 2.14
C GLU A 257 -23.18 15.38 1.45
N GLY A 258 -23.44 14.94 0.21
CA GLY A 258 -24.56 15.44 -0.59
C GLY A 258 -24.41 16.88 -1.12
N LYS A 259 -23.21 17.47 -1.02
CA LYS A 259 -22.87 18.82 -1.53
C LYS A 259 -21.81 18.74 -2.59
N GLU A 260 -21.72 19.78 -3.43
CA GLU A 260 -20.68 19.93 -4.43
C GLU A 260 -19.65 20.96 -3.95
N PHE A 261 -18.37 20.64 -4.15
CA PHE A 261 -17.22 21.49 -3.81
C PHE A 261 -16.33 21.71 -5.03
N SER A 262 -15.80 22.92 -5.19
CA SER A 262 -14.63 23.14 -6.02
C SER A 262 -13.38 22.61 -5.34
N SER A 263 -12.26 22.53 -6.08
CA SER A 263 -10.96 22.15 -5.52
C SER A 263 -10.56 23.08 -4.35
N GLU A 264 -10.77 24.40 -4.51
CA GLU A 264 -10.44 25.40 -3.50
C GLU A 264 -11.28 25.22 -2.22
N GLU A 265 -12.57 24.98 -2.35
CA GLU A 265 -13.46 24.76 -1.21
C GLU A 265 -13.10 23.48 -0.45
N LEU A 266 -12.74 22.42 -1.16
CA LEU A 266 -12.30 21.16 -0.55
C LEU A 266 -10.93 21.32 0.15
N ILE A 267 -9.99 22.04 -0.45
CA ILE A 267 -8.69 22.38 0.16
C ILE A 267 -8.90 23.17 1.47
N GLU A 268 -9.83 24.14 1.48
CA GLU A 268 -10.11 24.91 2.69
C GLU A 268 -10.73 24.04 3.79
N ARG A 269 -11.59 23.08 3.43
CA ARG A 269 -12.11 22.09 4.38
C ARG A 269 -11.00 21.26 5.01
N TYR A 270 -10.02 20.80 4.22
CA TYR A 270 -8.85 20.10 4.78
C TYR A 270 -8.04 20.99 5.70
N ALA A 271 -7.84 22.26 5.34
CA ALA A 271 -7.14 23.20 6.21
C ALA A 271 -7.81 23.33 7.58
N GLN A 272 -9.15 23.48 7.60
CA GLN A 272 -9.93 23.54 8.85
C GLN A 272 -9.83 22.25 9.68
N LEU A 273 -9.87 21.07 9.04
CA LEU A 273 -9.68 19.79 9.74
C LEU A 273 -8.28 19.68 10.34
N CYS A 274 -7.23 20.10 9.61
CA CYS A 274 -5.84 20.06 10.07
C CYS A 274 -5.56 21.10 11.19
N GLU A 275 -6.30 22.21 11.26
CA GLU A 275 -6.24 23.15 12.38
C GLU A 275 -6.87 22.58 13.65
N LYS A 276 -7.92 21.78 13.51
CA LYS A 276 -8.71 21.23 14.61
C LYS A 276 -8.19 19.90 15.16
N TYR A 277 -7.60 19.08 14.31
CA TYR A 277 -7.17 17.72 14.62
C TYR A 277 -5.69 17.49 14.25
N PRO A 278 -4.99 16.59 14.93
CA PRO A 278 -3.58 16.31 14.67
C PRO A 278 -3.39 15.45 13.40
N ILE A 279 -3.93 15.91 12.26
CA ILE A 279 -3.82 15.25 10.98
C ILE A 279 -2.41 15.49 10.43
N PHE A 280 -1.66 14.41 10.26
CA PHE A 280 -0.31 14.42 9.72
C PHE A 280 -0.28 14.18 8.21
N SER A 281 -1.20 13.34 7.71
CA SER A 281 -1.18 12.89 6.32
C SER A 281 -2.56 12.91 5.70
N ILE A 282 -2.63 13.33 4.43
CA ILE A 282 -3.82 13.24 3.57
C ILE A 282 -3.38 12.56 2.27
N GLU A 283 -3.96 11.40 1.99
CA GLU A 283 -3.78 10.66 0.75
C GLU A 283 -4.92 10.97 -0.20
N ASP A 284 -4.58 11.13 -1.49
CA ASP A 284 -5.49 11.40 -2.60
C ASP A 284 -6.61 12.39 -2.25
N GLY A 285 -6.17 13.52 -1.68
CA GLY A 285 -7.07 14.60 -1.25
C GLY A 285 -7.77 15.30 -2.42
N LEU A 286 -7.30 15.12 -3.64
CA LEU A 286 -7.91 15.58 -4.88
C LEU A 286 -7.79 14.48 -5.96
N SER A 287 -8.62 14.59 -7.01
CA SER A 287 -8.64 13.65 -8.12
C SER A 287 -7.27 13.53 -8.81
N GLU A 288 -6.95 12.34 -9.31
CA GLU A 288 -5.76 12.06 -10.12
C GLU A 288 -5.66 12.89 -11.39
N ASP A 289 -6.77 13.51 -11.85
CA ASP A 289 -6.83 14.37 -13.00
C ASP A 289 -6.74 15.87 -12.65
N ASP A 290 -6.90 16.27 -11.37
CA ASP A 290 -6.89 17.67 -10.94
C ASP A 290 -5.50 18.17 -10.51
N TRP A 291 -4.55 18.16 -11.42
CA TRP A 291 -3.16 18.57 -11.18
C TRP A 291 -3.03 20.05 -10.72
N ALA A 292 -3.92 20.92 -11.21
CA ALA A 292 -3.94 22.33 -10.82
C ALA A 292 -4.41 22.50 -9.37
N GLY A 293 -5.43 21.75 -8.97
CA GLY A 293 -5.87 21.67 -7.57
C GLY A 293 -4.78 21.10 -6.65
N TRP A 294 -4.11 20.02 -7.07
CA TRP A 294 -3.00 19.44 -6.33
C TRP A 294 -1.85 20.42 -6.07
N ALA A 295 -1.49 21.25 -7.06
CA ALA A 295 -0.49 22.29 -6.84
C ALA A 295 -0.94 23.32 -5.79
N LYS A 296 -2.22 23.74 -5.81
CA LYS A 296 -2.79 24.64 -4.78
C LYS A 296 -2.84 23.99 -3.41
N LEU A 297 -3.25 22.71 -3.33
CA LEU A 297 -3.24 21.93 -2.09
C LEU A 297 -1.83 21.86 -1.49
N THR A 298 -0.84 21.59 -2.34
CA THR A 298 0.57 21.50 -1.91
C THR A 298 1.09 22.84 -1.38
N ILE A 299 0.77 23.95 -2.05
CA ILE A 299 1.13 25.30 -1.56
C ILE A 299 0.45 25.59 -0.23
N LYS A 300 -0.83 25.25 -0.06
CA LYS A 300 -1.62 25.56 1.14
C LYS A 300 -1.18 24.74 2.35
N LEU A 301 -0.99 23.44 2.20
CA LEU A 301 -0.82 22.49 3.32
C LEU A 301 0.53 21.76 3.34
N GLY A 302 1.26 21.68 2.24
CA GLY A 302 2.42 20.81 2.09
C GLY A 302 3.61 21.11 3.02
N SER A 303 3.67 22.29 3.63
CA SER A 303 4.68 22.61 4.65
C SER A 303 4.38 22.03 6.04
N LYS A 304 3.14 21.58 6.29
CA LYS A 304 2.67 21.08 7.58
C LYS A 304 2.11 19.67 7.52
N VAL A 305 1.60 19.27 6.37
CA VAL A 305 0.88 18.01 6.15
C VAL A 305 1.59 17.21 5.07
N GLN A 306 1.71 15.91 5.29
CA GLN A 306 2.11 14.95 4.25
C GLN A 306 0.97 14.79 3.26
N LEU A 307 1.22 15.08 1.99
CA LEU A 307 0.26 14.97 0.89
C LEU A 307 0.70 13.82 -0.01
N VAL A 308 0.02 12.69 0.14
CA VAL A 308 0.38 11.42 -0.51
C VAL A 308 -0.40 11.28 -1.81
N GLY A 309 0.31 11.04 -2.92
CA GLY A 309 -0.32 10.63 -4.17
C GLY A 309 -0.31 9.11 -4.29
N ASP A 310 -1.49 8.49 -4.34
CA ASP A 310 -1.72 7.09 -4.71
C ASP A 310 -2.11 7.01 -6.19
N ASP A 311 -3.37 7.23 -6.52
CA ASP A 311 -3.86 7.26 -7.91
C ASP A 311 -3.16 8.34 -8.75
N LEU A 312 -2.75 9.44 -8.11
CA LEU A 312 -2.00 10.52 -8.75
C LEU A 312 -0.70 10.02 -9.39
N PHE A 313 0.04 9.12 -8.72
CA PHE A 313 1.39 8.68 -9.12
C PHE A 313 1.48 7.22 -9.52
N VAL A 314 0.57 6.37 -9.06
CA VAL A 314 0.47 4.92 -9.33
C VAL A 314 1.83 4.18 -9.28
N THR A 315 2.66 4.52 -8.31
CA THR A 315 4.03 3.97 -8.14
C THR A 315 4.91 4.13 -9.41
N ASN A 316 4.58 5.07 -10.31
CA ASN A 316 5.22 5.24 -11.61
C ASN A 316 6.28 6.34 -11.58
N GLU A 317 7.55 5.97 -11.86
CA GLU A 317 8.68 6.91 -11.86
C GLU A 317 8.49 8.09 -12.83
N LYS A 318 7.91 7.85 -14.02
CA LYS A 318 7.71 8.89 -15.04
C LYS A 318 6.68 9.92 -14.56
N ILE A 319 5.55 9.44 -13.99
CA ILE A 319 4.47 10.30 -13.48
C ILE A 319 4.95 11.06 -12.22
N LEU A 320 5.65 10.37 -11.31
CA LEU A 320 6.25 11.03 -10.13
C LEU A 320 7.23 12.14 -10.53
N ARG A 321 8.06 11.92 -11.54
CA ARG A 321 9.00 12.93 -12.08
C ARG A 321 8.26 14.17 -12.59
N GLU A 322 7.14 13.99 -13.26
CA GLU A 322 6.27 15.09 -13.68
C GLU A 322 5.67 15.83 -12.48
N GLY A 323 5.17 15.10 -11.48
CA GLY A 323 4.63 15.68 -10.25
C GLY A 323 5.66 16.51 -9.48
N ILE A 324 6.87 15.98 -9.34
CA ILE A 324 8.00 16.71 -8.73
C ILE A 324 8.28 18.01 -9.48
N ALA A 325 8.32 17.97 -10.82
CA ALA A 325 8.58 19.15 -11.64
C ALA A 325 7.47 20.21 -11.52
N LYS A 326 6.23 19.79 -11.25
CA LYS A 326 5.07 20.67 -11.05
C LYS A 326 4.84 21.07 -9.59
N GLY A 327 5.61 20.52 -8.64
CA GLY A 327 5.46 20.80 -7.21
C GLY A 327 4.15 20.28 -6.62
N VAL A 328 3.69 19.10 -7.03
CA VAL A 328 2.44 18.49 -6.55
C VAL A 328 2.71 17.33 -5.60
N GLY A 329 2.08 17.35 -4.42
CA GLY A 329 2.33 16.39 -3.35
C GLY A 329 3.69 16.60 -2.67
N ASN A 330 3.98 15.79 -1.67
CA ASN A 330 5.29 15.70 -1.02
C ASN A 330 5.59 14.27 -0.54
N ALA A 331 4.71 13.33 -0.87
CA ALA A 331 4.85 11.91 -0.58
C ALA A 331 4.18 11.08 -1.68
N ILE A 332 4.56 9.82 -1.78
CA ILE A 332 4.01 8.85 -2.72
C ILE A 332 3.64 7.56 -2.00
N LEU A 333 2.49 6.99 -2.34
CA LEU A 333 2.14 5.62 -1.96
C LEU A 333 2.86 4.63 -2.88
N ILE A 334 3.37 3.55 -2.32
CA ILE A 334 4.15 2.54 -3.04
C ILE A 334 3.41 1.21 -3.02
N LYS A 335 2.88 0.83 -4.16
CA LYS A 335 2.19 -0.44 -4.40
C LYS A 335 2.88 -1.20 -5.55
N PRO A 336 3.67 -2.24 -5.29
CA PRO A 336 4.43 -2.92 -6.35
C PRO A 336 3.60 -3.39 -7.54
N ASN A 337 2.33 -3.78 -7.30
CA ASN A 337 1.44 -4.24 -8.36
C ASN A 337 0.91 -3.11 -9.28
N GLN A 338 1.02 -1.84 -8.88
CA GLN A 338 0.67 -0.71 -9.75
C GLN A 338 1.69 -0.48 -10.87
N ILE A 339 2.91 -1.00 -10.71
CA ILE A 339 4.01 -0.82 -11.68
C ILE A 339 4.53 -2.13 -12.26
N GLY A 340 4.38 -3.27 -11.57
CA GLY A 340 4.51 -4.61 -12.09
C GLY A 340 5.82 -5.34 -11.78
N THR A 341 6.90 -4.70 -11.28
CA THR A 341 8.14 -5.39 -10.89
C THR A 341 8.78 -4.81 -9.63
N VAL A 342 9.61 -5.61 -8.96
CA VAL A 342 10.43 -5.19 -7.81
C VAL A 342 11.40 -4.09 -8.22
N SER A 343 12.11 -4.22 -9.34
CA SER A 343 13.12 -3.24 -9.75
C SER A 343 12.51 -1.90 -10.16
N GLN A 344 11.35 -1.86 -10.83
CA GLN A 344 10.67 -0.61 -11.15
C GLN A 344 10.14 0.08 -9.88
N THR A 345 9.60 -0.69 -8.93
CA THR A 345 9.21 -0.17 -7.62
C THR A 345 10.40 0.48 -6.90
N MET A 346 11.55 -0.20 -6.86
CA MET A 346 12.79 0.34 -6.27
C MET A 346 13.24 1.63 -6.97
N GLN A 347 13.12 1.72 -8.30
CA GLN A 347 13.47 2.93 -9.06
C GLN A 347 12.59 4.11 -8.65
N THR A 348 11.29 3.90 -8.51
CA THR A 348 10.32 4.92 -8.06
C THR A 348 10.64 5.40 -6.64
N ILE A 349 10.86 4.48 -5.69
CA ILE A 349 11.24 4.82 -4.30
C ILE A 349 12.53 5.65 -4.28
N ARG A 350 13.57 5.22 -5.00
CA ARG A 350 14.85 5.95 -5.08
C ARG A 350 14.70 7.35 -5.67
N LEU A 351 13.83 7.53 -6.67
CA LEU A 351 13.53 8.85 -7.21
C LEU A 351 12.86 9.73 -6.14
N ALA A 352 11.81 9.22 -5.49
CA ALA A 352 11.08 9.92 -4.43
C ALA A 352 12.04 10.41 -3.33
N GLN A 353 12.81 9.50 -2.74
CA GLN A 353 13.75 9.79 -1.66
C GLN A 353 14.82 10.84 -2.08
N ARG A 354 15.42 10.72 -3.27
CA ARG A 354 16.39 11.68 -3.80
C ARG A 354 15.81 13.07 -4.03
N LYS A 355 14.50 13.18 -4.15
CA LYS A 355 13.78 14.44 -4.38
C LYS A 355 13.06 14.97 -3.14
N GLY A 356 13.28 14.34 -1.97
CA GLY A 356 12.70 14.74 -0.70
C GLY A 356 11.22 14.39 -0.55
N TYR A 357 10.70 13.49 -1.39
CA TYR A 357 9.36 12.91 -1.21
C TYR A 357 9.43 11.74 -0.25
N ARG A 358 8.50 11.69 0.69
CA ARG A 358 8.34 10.53 1.57
C ARG A 358 7.70 9.38 0.81
N CYS A 359 8.01 8.16 1.23
CA CYS A 359 7.42 6.94 0.67
C CYS A 359 6.59 6.25 1.73
N VAL A 360 5.39 5.80 1.37
CA VAL A 360 4.55 4.96 2.20
C VAL A 360 4.38 3.62 1.51
N MET A 361 4.99 2.55 2.02
CA MET A 361 4.76 1.20 1.49
C MET A 361 3.33 0.78 1.79
N SER A 362 2.60 0.25 0.80
CA SER A 362 1.17 -0.01 0.95
C SER A 362 0.76 -1.39 0.50
N HIS A 363 -0.23 -1.94 1.21
CA HIS A 363 -1.03 -3.09 0.80
C HIS A 363 -2.04 -2.71 -0.29
N ARG A 364 -2.90 -3.69 -0.64
CA ARG A 364 -4.13 -3.46 -1.42
C ARG A 364 -5.34 -3.94 -0.63
N SER A 365 -6.56 -3.59 -1.08
CA SER A 365 -7.80 -4.05 -0.46
C SER A 365 -7.97 -5.57 -0.53
N GLY A 366 -7.60 -6.21 -1.65
CA GLY A 366 -7.47 -7.66 -1.77
C GLY A 366 -6.04 -8.12 -1.49
N GLU A 367 -5.82 -8.70 -0.33
CA GLU A 367 -4.52 -9.16 0.16
C GLU A 367 -4.50 -10.67 0.39
N SER A 368 -3.34 -11.16 0.75
CA SER A 368 -3.09 -12.51 1.23
C SER A 368 -2.17 -12.45 2.46
N GLU A 369 -1.84 -13.62 3.02
CA GLU A 369 -0.84 -13.74 4.10
C GLU A 369 0.61 -13.45 3.65
N ASP A 370 0.83 -13.13 2.39
CA ASP A 370 2.14 -12.75 1.87
C ASP A 370 2.65 -11.46 2.53
N SER A 371 3.82 -11.51 3.15
CA SER A 371 4.42 -10.41 3.91
C SER A 371 5.51 -9.64 3.13
N PHE A 372 5.62 -9.82 1.81
CA PHE A 372 6.70 -9.21 1.02
C PHE A 372 6.88 -7.72 1.27
N ILE A 373 5.79 -6.96 1.35
CA ILE A 373 5.83 -5.52 1.54
C ILE A 373 6.40 -5.08 2.90
N ALA A 374 6.35 -5.93 3.94
CA ALA A 374 6.97 -5.65 5.23
C ALA A 374 8.50 -5.64 5.10
N ASP A 375 9.08 -6.71 4.53
CA ASP A 375 10.52 -6.77 4.22
C ASP A 375 10.91 -5.64 3.25
N PHE A 376 10.07 -5.35 2.25
CA PHE A 376 10.37 -4.34 1.24
C PHE A 376 10.37 -2.91 1.81
N ALA A 377 9.48 -2.62 2.78
CA ALA A 377 9.48 -1.35 3.48
C ALA A 377 10.80 -1.11 4.23
N VAL A 378 11.28 -2.13 4.95
CA VAL A 378 12.58 -2.06 5.66
C VAL A 378 13.74 -2.03 4.68
N ALA A 379 13.72 -2.86 3.63
CA ALA A 379 14.75 -2.88 2.59
C ALA A 379 15.01 -1.51 1.98
N MET A 380 13.95 -0.77 1.72
CA MET A 380 14.02 0.53 1.05
C MET A 380 14.03 1.72 2.02
N ASN A 381 14.02 1.46 3.35
CA ASN A 381 13.89 2.49 4.38
C ASN A 381 12.78 3.49 4.03
N THR A 382 11.57 2.98 3.68
CA THR A 382 10.45 3.85 3.30
C THR A 382 9.97 4.71 4.46
N GLY A 383 10.25 4.29 5.68
CA GLY A 383 9.91 4.99 6.92
C GLY A 383 8.45 4.89 7.32
N GLN A 384 7.56 4.47 6.40
CA GLN A 384 6.13 4.33 6.65
C GLN A 384 5.58 3.10 5.94
N ILE A 385 4.56 2.47 6.57
CA ILE A 385 3.80 1.37 5.99
C ILE A 385 2.30 1.52 6.27
N LYS A 386 1.47 1.37 5.23
CA LYS A 386 0.01 1.35 5.29
C LYS A 386 -0.45 -0.06 4.95
N THR A 387 -0.92 -0.84 5.95
CA THR A 387 -1.31 -2.24 5.72
C THR A 387 -2.53 -2.68 6.54
N GLY A 388 -3.50 -1.76 6.70
CA GLY A 388 -4.81 -2.02 7.30
C GLY A 388 -4.83 -1.90 8.83
N ALA A 389 -5.93 -2.35 9.44
CA ALA A 389 -6.09 -2.40 10.89
C ALA A 389 -5.33 -3.58 11.52
N THR A 390 -5.30 -3.62 12.87
CA THR A 390 -4.82 -4.78 13.64
C THR A 390 -5.88 -5.91 13.70
N SER A 391 -6.53 -6.15 12.58
CA SER A 391 -7.61 -7.12 12.40
C SER A 391 -7.52 -7.71 11.00
N ARG A 392 -7.96 -8.98 10.82
CA ARG A 392 -7.80 -9.82 9.64
C ARG A 392 -6.37 -10.32 9.45
N SER A 393 -6.22 -11.63 9.24
CA SER A 393 -4.91 -12.33 9.26
C SER A 393 -3.94 -11.82 8.20
N GLU A 394 -4.46 -11.49 7.02
CA GLU A 394 -3.66 -10.98 5.90
C GLU A 394 -3.06 -9.59 6.17
N ARG A 395 -3.66 -8.80 7.06
CA ARG A 395 -3.09 -7.52 7.52
C ARG A 395 -2.05 -7.79 8.61
N ASN A 396 -2.42 -8.58 9.62
CA ASN A 396 -1.54 -8.94 10.73
C ASN A 396 -0.28 -9.67 10.29
N ALA A 397 -0.31 -10.41 9.18
CA ALA A 397 0.88 -11.07 8.62
C ALA A 397 2.04 -10.10 8.39
N LYS A 398 1.77 -8.88 7.90
CA LYS A 398 2.78 -7.84 7.68
C LYS A 398 3.30 -7.27 8.99
N TYR A 399 2.40 -6.98 9.95
CA TYR A 399 2.79 -6.49 11.28
C TYR A 399 3.59 -7.54 12.07
N ASN A 400 3.18 -8.80 12.01
CA ASN A 400 3.92 -9.91 12.64
C ASN A 400 5.31 -10.05 12.04
N ARG A 401 5.45 -9.89 10.71
CA ARG A 401 6.76 -9.89 10.05
C ARG A 401 7.64 -8.74 10.52
N LEU A 402 7.10 -7.55 10.70
CA LEU A 402 7.86 -6.41 11.25
C LEU A 402 8.28 -6.65 12.72
N LEU A 403 7.46 -7.33 13.53
CA LEU A 403 7.88 -7.76 14.89
C LEU A 403 9.04 -8.77 14.86
N GLU A 404 9.08 -9.66 13.84
CA GLU A 404 10.22 -10.57 13.66
C GLU A 404 11.48 -9.78 13.31
N ILE A 405 11.37 -8.83 12.36
CA ILE A 405 12.48 -7.96 11.93
C ILE A 405 12.98 -7.09 13.10
N GLU A 406 12.09 -6.59 13.97
CA GLU A 406 12.46 -5.82 15.17
C GLU A 406 13.44 -6.58 16.10
N ARG A 407 13.49 -7.90 16.05
CA ARG A 407 14.45 -8.69 16.81
C ARG A 407 15.88 -8.65 16.27
N GLU A 408 16.02 -8.23 15.01
CA GLU A 408 17.29 -8.18 14.27
C GLU A 408 17.79 -6.74 14.12
N THR A 409 16.86 -5.75 14.16
CA THR A 409 17.15 -4.31 14.09
C THR A 409 16.30 -3.58 15.13
N ASP A 410 16.86 -2.59 15.81
CA ASP A 410 16.21 -1.76 16.83
C ASP A 410 15.93 -0.32 16.38
N GLU A 411 16.15 -0.01 15.10
CA GLU A 411 15.96 1.32 14.53
C GLU A 411 14.49 1.50 14.10
N PHE A 412 13.65 1.98 15.02
CA PHE A 412 12.28 2.39 14.69
C PHE A 412 12.23 3.91 14.42
N LEU A 413 11.65 4.30 13.28
CA LEU A 413 11.70 5.70 12.86
C LEU A 413 10.95 6.64 13.81
N GLY A 414 9.78 6.22 14.33
CA GLY A 414 9.04 6.97 15.36
C GLY A 414 8.84 8.44 14.99
N ASN A 415 9.25 9.34 15.89
CA ASN A 415 9.14 10.79 15.70
C ASN A 415 10.08 11.40 14.64
N GLN A 416 10.93 10.62 14.00
CA GLN A 416 11.92 11.11 13.04
C GLN A 416 11.40 11.19 11.60
N ILE A 417 10.13 10.87 11.36
CA ILE A 417 9.47 10.95 10.04
C ILE A 417 9.47 12.36 9.47
#